data_0c307d845c76f005998e9f4f8b5c29ec
#
_entry.id   0c307d845c76f005998e9f4f8b5c29ec
#
_cell.length_a   1.000
_cell.length_b   1.000
_cell.length_c   1.000
_cell.angle_alpha   90.00
_cell.angle_beta   90.00
_cell.angle_gamma   90.00
#
_symmetry.space_group_name_H-M   'P 1'
#
loop_
_entity.id
_entity.type
_entity.pdbx_description
1 polymer ?
#
loop_
_entity_poly.entity_id
_entity_poly.type
_entity_poly.pdbx_seq_one_letter_code
_entity_poly.pdbx_strand_id
1 'polypeptide(L)'
;MSYASETKSELARVEPEKECCTLAEIAGFMRFAGSVLFAGGGRFRIVMTTPNLAVVRHYKKLIRKYFEVDTEIEVGTGASNSRGLKGARTKEYLIRIGPENNSEMILREMGILIVRGGKNTFSDGIYDELIRTKCCRKAYLRGAFLGAGTINNPESSHHFEITTSSEVSARDLRRLMNTFVDINARIVQRKSGYGVYLKAREQIADTLAIMGASQAYFDYQDAIIRKDAMSAARKIEQLDLVNMDKAIHAAERQRQDIERIAAKQGLESLSPKLREIAILRLENPDLGIEALGQLMSPPLSKSGVNNRLRRISEIAKGL
;
A
#
# COMPACT_ATOMS: atom_id res chain seq x y z
N MET A 1 12.63 -12.07 -9.65
CA MET A 1 11.22 -11.93 -10.07
C MET A 1 10.68 -10.65 -9.45
N SER A 2 9.60 -10.07 -9.98
CA SER A 2 8.98 -8.90 -9.33
C SER A 2 8.09 -9.35 -8.17
N TYR A 3 7.90 -8.49 -7.16
CA TYR A 3 7.02 -8.76 -6.03
C TYR A 3 5.61 -9.19 -6.47
N ALA A 4 5.05 -8.52 -7.49
CA ALA A 4 3.77 -8.90 -8.08
C ALA A 4 3.77 -10.33 -8.66
N SER A 5 4.88 -10.77 -9.27
CA SER A 5 5.01 -12.12 -9.81
C SER A 5 5.11 -13.18 -8.70
N GLU A 6 5.79 -12.87 -7.61
CA GLU A 6 5.90 -13.73 -6.42
C GLU A 6 4.55 -13.88 -5.73
N THR A 7 3.84 -12.77 -5.48
CA THR A 7 2.46 -12.78 -4.95
C THR A 7 1.51 -13.59 -5.84
N LYS A 8 1.59 -13.45 -7.17
CA LYS A 8 0.78 -14.27 -8.10
C LYS A 8 1.15 -15.75 -8.02
N SER A 9 2.42 -16.08 -7.86
CA SER A 9 2.85 -17.47 -7.71
C SER A 9 2.40 -18.09 -6.38
N GLU A 10 2.31 -17.30 -5.32
CA GLU A 10 1.72 -17.70 -4.04
C GLU A 10 0.23 -17.98 -4.20
N LEU A 11 -0.52 -17.01 -4.75
CA LEU A 11 -1.97 -17.13 -4.96
C LEU A 11 -2.36 -18.30 -5.86
N ALA A 12 -1.51 -18.66 -6.83
CA ALA A 12 -1.71 -19.82 -7.70
C ALA A 12 -1.60 -21.19 -6.96
N ARG A 13 -1.25 -21.19 -5.68
CA ARG A 13 -1.25 -22.40 -4.82
C ARG A 13 -2.50 -22.50 -3.95
N VAL A 14 -3.30 -21.43 -3.91
CA VAL A 14 -4.53 -21.41 -3.10
C VAL A 14 -5.61 -22.21 -3.82
N GLU A 15 -6.08 -23.27 -3.18
CA GLU A 15 -7.18 -24.09 -3.70
C GLU A 15 -8.52 -23.43 -3.38
N PRO A 16 -9.45 -23.34 -4.35
CA PRO A 16 -10.82 -22.89 -4.07
C PRO A 16 -11.55 -23.83 -3.10
N GLU A 17 -12.27 -23.24 -2.15
CA GLU A 17 -12.95 -23.98 -1.07
C GLU A 17 -14.09 -24.88 -1.58
N LYS A 18 -14.80 -24.48 -2.65
CA LYS A 18 -15.99 -25.14 -3.19
C LYS A 18 -15.97 -25.07 -4.72
N GLU A 19 -16.79 -25.88 -5.38
CA GLU A 19 -16.96 -25.84 -6.83
C GLU A 19 -17.41 -24.47 -7.35
N CYS A 20 -18.37 -23.83 -6.67
CA CYS A 20 -18.79 -22.48 -7.02
C CYS A 20 -17.67 -21.44 -6.90
N CYS A 21 -16.70 -21.65 -5.98
CA CYS A 21 -15.51 -20.79 -5.88
C CYS A 21 -14.55 -21.07 -7.03
N THR A 22 -14.45 -22.33 -7.49
CA THR A 22 -13.63 -22.69 -8.64
C THR A 22 -14.13 -21.97 -9.92
N LEU A 23 -15.43 -22.02 -10.18
CA LEU A 23 -16.03 -21.32 -11.30
C LEU A 23 -15.84 -19.79 -11.18
N ALA A 24 -16.08 -19.23 -9.99
CA ALA A 24 -15.90 -17.79 -9.74
C ALA A 24 -14.46 -17.34 -10.03
N GLU A 25 -13.46 -18.13 -9.61
CA GLU A 25 -12.06 -17.81 -9.84
C GLU A 25 -11.67 -17.90 -11.32
N ILE A 26 -12.12 -18.95 -12.02
CA ILE A 26 -11.88 -19.09 -13.49
C ILE A 26 -12.54 -17.91 -14.23
N ALA A 27 -13.79 -17.56 -13.88
CA ALA A 27 -14.51 -16.45 -14.50
C ALA A 27 -13.83 -15.11 -14.25
N GLY A 28 -13.33 -14.87 -13.03
CA GLY A 28 -12.54 -13.68 -12.70
C GLY A 28 -11.26 -13.59 -13.53
N PHE A 29 -10.51 -14.68 -13.64
CA PHE A 29 -9.30 -14.69 -14.48
C PHE A 29 -9.64 -14.47 -15.96
N MET A 30 -10.63 -15.17 -16.50
CA MET A 30 -11.05 -15.04 -17.88
C MET A 30 -11.48 -13.61 -18.20
N ARG A 31 -12.21 -12.94 -17.31
CA ARG A 31 -12.68 -11.56 -17.51
C ARG A 31 -11.54 -10.56 -17.65
N PHE A 32 -10.42 -10.77 -16.96
CA PHE A 32 -9.31 -9.81 -16.89
C PHE A 32 -8.07 -10.22 -17.70
N ALA A 33 -7.93 -11.49 -18.06
CA ALA A 33 -6.79 -12.02 -18.83
C ALA A 33 -7.19 -12.86 -20.05
N GLY A 34 -8.49 -12.97 -20.30
CA GLY A 34 -8.99 -13.77 -21.40
C GLY A 34 -9.42 -12.94 -22.61
N SER A 35 -9.51 -13.64 -23.73
CA SER A 35 -10.05 -13.14 -25.01
C SER A 35 -10.97 -14.19 -25.61
N VAL A 36 -12.02 -13.75 -26.28
CA VAL A 36 -12.91 -14.62 -27.05
C VAL A 36 -12.68 -14.34 -28.53
N LEU A 37 -12.35 -15.38 -29.26
CA LEU A 37 -12.10 -15.33 -30.72
C LEU A 37 -13.24 -16.05 -31.44
N PHE A 38 -13.64 -15.54 -32.61
CA PHE A 38 -14.56 -16.24 -33.50
C PHE A 38 -13.82 -17.38 -34.21
N ALA A 39 -14.41 -18.58 -34.14
CA ALA A 39 -13.85 -19.80 -34.76
C ALA A 39 -14.58 -20.23 -36.04
N GLY A 40 -15.43 -19.35 -36.62
CA GLY A 40 -16.30 -19.61 -37.76
C GLY A 40 -17.60 -20.30 -37.38
N GLY A 41 -18.63 -20.18 -38.23
CA GLY A 41 -19.94 -20.83 -38.03
C GLY A 41 -20.64 -20.49 -36.73
N GLY A 42 -20.46 -19.28 -36.21
CA GLY A 42 -21.05 -18.85 -34.93
C GLY A 42 -20.39 -19.46 -33.68
N ARG A 43 -19.26 -20.16 -33.83
CA ARG A 43 -18.51 -20.79 -32.72
C ARG A 43 -17.45 -19.89 -32.15
N PHE A 44 -17.05 -20.16 -30.91
CA PHE A 44 -16.10 -19.33 -30.16
C PHE A 44 -14.87 -20.15 -29.72
N ARG A 45 -13.74 -19.48 -29.59
CA ARG A 45 -12.54 -20.00 -28.95
C ARG A 45 -12.16 -19.09 -27.80
N ILE A 46 -11.88 -19.67 -26.64
CA ILE A 46 -11.38 -18.98 -25.47
C ILE A 46 -9.85 -19.01 -25.51
N VAL A 47 -9.21 -17.89 -25.23
CA VAL A 47 -7.76 -17.80 -25.05
C VAL A 47 -7.50 -17.04 -23.75
N MET A 48 -6.78 -17.66 -22.83
CA MET A 48 -6.33 -17.05 -21.57
C MET A 48 -4.82 -16.95 -21.58
N THR A 49 -4.28 -15.77 -21.25
CA THR A 49 -2.83 -15.51 -21.30
C THR A 49 -2.29 -15.01 -19.98
N THR A 50 -1.08 -15.41 -19.63
CA THR A 50 -0.36 -14.92 -18.45
C THR A 50 1.15 -15.07 -18.61
N PRO A 51 1.97 -14.13 -18.14
CA PRO A 51 3.42 -14.30 -18.12
C PRO A 51 3.93 -15.21 -16.99
N ASN A 52 3.05 -15.69 -16.10
CA ASN A 52 3.43 -16.48 -14.92
C ASN A 52 3.08 -17.96 -15.11
N LEU A 53 4.10 -18.81 -15.11
CA LEU A 53 3.95 -20.26 -15.32
C LEU A 53 3.14 -20.94 -14.20
N ALA A 54 3.25 -20.48 -12.94
CA ALA A 54 2.48 -21.04 -11.85
C ALA A 54 0.99 -20.76 -12.05
N VAL A 55 0.64 -19.55 -12.49
CA VAL A 55 -0.74 -19.14 -12.77
C VAL A 55 -1.35 -19.97 -13.88
N VAL A 56 -0.67 -20.15 -15.01
CA VAL A 56 -1.25 -20.93 -16.11
C VAL A 56 -1.45 -22.41 -15.74
N ARG A 57 -0.53 -23.00 -14.97
CA ARG A 57 -0.68 -24.37 -14.44
C ARG A 57 -1.87 -24.50 -13.50
N HIS A 58 -2.06 -23.51 -12.65
CA HIS A 58 -3.21 -23.44 -11.74
C HIS A 58 -4.53 -23.45 -12.52
N TYR A 59 -4.68 -22.57 -13.53
CA TYR A 59 -5.90 -22.54 -14.33
C TYR A 59 -6.11 -23.77 -15.20
N LYS A 60 -5.05 -24.38 -15.75
CA LYS A 60 -5.17 -25.69 -16.39
C LYS A 60 -5.81 -26.73 -15.44
N LYS A 61 -5.33 -26.78 -14.18
CA LYS A 61 -5.88 -27.69 -13.15
C LYS A 61 -7.34 -27.38 -12.83
N LEU A 62 -7.69 -26.08 -12.62
CA LEU A 62 -9.05 -25.68 -12.29
C LEU A 62 -10.03 -25.95 -13.44
N ILE A 63 -9.64 -25.68 -14.69
CA ILE A 63 -10.46 -25.92 -15.88
C ILE A 63 -10.72 -27.42 -16.02
N ARG A 64 -9.69 -28.26 -15.88
CA ARG A 64 -9.84 -29.72 -15.93
C ARG A 64 -10.75 -30.22 -14.82
N LYS A 65 -10.60 -29.70 -13.61
CA LYS A 65 -11.39 -30.12 -12.44
C LYS A 65 -12.87 -29.75 -12.58
N TYR A 66 -13.17 -28.56 -13.10
CA TYR A 66 -14.55 -28.04 -13.11
C TYR A 66 -15.30 -28.37 -14.40
N PHE A 67 -14.65 -28.18 -15.56
CA PHE A 67 -15.27 -28.39 -16.86
C PHE A 67 -14.95 -29.75 -17.50
N GLU A 68 -14.09 -30.55 -16.86
CA GLU A 68 -13.60 -31.82 -17.38
C GLU A 68 -12.86 -31.70 -18.73
N VAL A 69 -12.37 -30.48 -19.05
CA VAL A 69 -11.65 -30.16 -20.29
C VAL A 69 -10.15 -30.23 -20.05
N ASP A 70 -9.45 -31.11 -20.76
CA ASP A 70 -8.00 -31.12 -20.77
C ASP A 70 -7.47 -30.11 -21.81
N THR A 71 -6.60 -29.23 -21.36
CA THR A 71 -6.04 -28.16 -22.18
C THR A 71 -4.52 -28.27 -22.22
N GLU A 72 -3.92 -27.87 -23.32
CA GLU A 72 -2.47 -27.74 -23.41
C GLU A 72 -2.02 -26.34 -23.05
N ILE A 73 -0.80 -26.24 -22.49
CA ILE A 73 -0.15 -24.97 -22.24
C ILE A 73 0.74 -24.66 -23.44
N GLU A 74 0.41 -23.63 -24.17
CA GLU A 74 1.24 -23.11 -25.23
C GLU A 74 2.17 -22.01 -24.72
N VAL A 75 3.35 -21.92 -25.35
CA VAL A 75 4.31 -20.85 -25.07
C VAL A 75 4.35 -19.90 -26.25
N GLY A 76 3.96 -18.67 -26.02
CA GLY A 76 4.03 -17.57 -26.99
C GLY A 76 5.06 -16.53 -26.61
N THR A 77 5.32 -15.60 -27.49
CA THR A 77 6.11 -14.40 -27.22
C THR A 77 5.20 -13.19 -27.35
N GLY A 78 4.88 -12.55 -26.24
CA GLY A 78 4.09 -11.33 -26.19
C GLY A 78 4.95 -10.07 -26.21
N ALA A 79 4.38 -8.97 -26.72
CA ALA A 79 4.99 -7.65 -26.56
C ALA A 79 4.76 -7.17 -25.13
N SER A 80 5.83 -6.97 -24.37
CA SER A 80 5.72 -6.41 -23.02
C SER A 80 5.19 -4.97 -23.06
N ASN A 81 4.00 -4.75 -22.51
CA ASN A 81 3.46 -3.41 -22.23
C ASN A 81 4.00 -2.81 -20.92
N SER A 82 5.00 -3.42 -20.28
CA SER A 82 5.61 -2.91 -19.07
C SER A 82 6.39 -1.61 -19.34
N ARG A 83 6.07 -0.57 -18.56
CA ARG A 83 6.70 0.75 -18.62
C ARG A 83 8.23 0.62 -18.50
N GLY A 84 8.95 0.93 -19.57
CA GLY A 84 10.40 1.14 -19.56
C GLY A 84 11.26 0.31 -20.49
N LEU A 85 10.74 -0.80 -21.06
CA LEU A 85 11.50 -1.65 -22.00
C LEU A 85 10.67 -1.87 -23.28
N LYS A 86 10.67 -0.88 -24.17
CA LYS A 86 10.15 -1.04 -25.52
C LYS A 86 11.00 -2.09 -26.24
N GLY A 87 10.41 -3.26 -26.54
CA GLY A 87 11.01 -4.29 -27.38
C GLY A 87 11.47 -5.58 -26.67
N ALA A 88 11.37 -5.70 -25.34
CA ALA A 88 11.65 -6.97 -24.68
C ALA A 88 10.51 -7.98 -24.95
N ARG A 89 10.79 -9.06 -25.64
CA ARG A 89 9.86 -10.18 -25.79
C ARG A 89 9.80 -10.94 -24.47
N THR A 90 8.67 -10.87 -23.79
CA THR A 90 8.41 -11.69 -22.59
C THR A 90 7.75 -12.99 -23.00
N LYS A 91 8.13 -14.09 -22.35
CA LYS A 91 7.42 -15.37 -22.50
C LYS A 91 6.01 -15.20 -21.96
N GLU A 92 5.03 -15.57 -22.76
CA GLU A 92 3.63 -15.66 -22.34
C GLU A 92 3.17 -17.12 -22.44
N TYR A 93 2.39 -17.53 -21.48
CA TYR A 93 1.77 -18.85 -21.44
C TYR A 93 0.29 -18.71 -21.76
N LEU A 94 -0.21 -19.58 -22.61
CA LEU A 94 -1.58 -19.53 -23.09
C LEU A 94 -2.30 -20.86 -22.82
N ILE A 95 -3.59 -20.76 -22.49
CA ILE A 95 -4.54 -21.86 -22.51
C ILE A 95 -5.57 -21.55 -23.57
N ARG A 96 -5.86 -22.53 -24.44
CA ARG A 96 -6.91 -22.43 -25.46
C ARG A 96 -7.97 -23.46 -25.22
N ILE A 97 -9.24 -23.03 -25.36
CA ILE A 97 -10.41 -23.92 -25.33
C ILE A 97 -11.20 -23.64 -26.60
N GLY A 98 -11.30 -24.64 -27.45
CA GLY A 98 -12.00 -24.54 -28.71
C GLY A 98 -13.44 -24.99 -28.65
N PRO A 99 -14.17 -24.87 -29.78
CA PRO A 99 -15.56 -25.34 -29.89
C PRO A 99 -15.72 -26.84 -29.63
N GLU A 100 -14.71 -27.62 -29.90
CA GLU A 100 -14.63 -29.08 -29.65
C GLU A 100 -14.74 -29.41 -28.15
N ASN A 101 -14.40 -28.48 -27.30
CA ASN A 101 -14.45 -28.56 -25.83
C ASN A 101 -15.61 -27.74 -25.24
N ASN A 102 -16.71 -27.57 -25.98
CA ASN A 102 -17.91 -26.84 -25.55
C ASN A 102 -17.62 -25.40 -25.01
N SER A 103 -16.71 -24.69 -25.68
CA SER A 103 -16.31 -23.32 -25.26
C SER A 103 -17.49 -22.35 -25.09
N GLU A 104 -18.59 -22.53 -25.87
CA GLU A 104 -19.80 -21.72 -25.74
C GLU A 104 -20.49 -21.95 -24.38
N MET A 105 -20.64 -23.21 -23.94
CA MET A 105 -21.20 -23.55 -22.64
C MET A 105 -20.35 -22.94 -21.52
N ILE A 106 -19.03 -23.08 -21.61
CA ILE A 106 -18.09 -22.50 -20.65
C ILE A 106 -18.25 -20.98 -20.55
N LEU A 107 -18.37 -20.27 -21.68
CA LEU A 107 -18.62 -18.83 -21.70
C LEU A 107 -19.96 -18.45 -21.06
N ARG A 108 -20.98 -19.28 -21.21
CA ARG A 108 -22.31 -19.07 -20.58
C ARG A 108 -22.23 -19.23 -19.07
N GLU A 109 -21.61 -20.29 -18.58
CA GLU A 109 -21.45 -20.52 -17.15
C GLU A 109 -20.63 -19.41 -16.46
N MET A 110 -19.61 -18.89 -17.14
CA MET A 110 -18.83 -17.74 -16.67
C MET A 110 -19.57 -16.39 -16.79
N GLY A 111 -20.81 -16.35 -17.30
CA GLY A 111 -21.59 -15.13 -17.49
C GLY A 111 -20.97 -14.15 -18.50
N ILE A 112 -20.13 -14.66 -19.41
CA ILE A 112 -19.50 -13.87 -20.50
C ILE A 112 -20.39 -13.84 -21.72
N LEU A 113 -21.01 -14.96 -22.06
CA LEU A 113 -21.99 -15.08 -23.14
C LEU A 113 -23.38 -15.23 -22.54
N ILE A 114 -24.26 -14.27 -22.78
CA ILE A 114 -25.62 -14.23 -22.26
C ILE A 114 -26.65 -14.16 -23.41
N VAL A 115 -27.90 -14.50 -23.13
CA VAL A 115 -29.00 -14.31 -24.09
C VAL A 115 -29.78 -13.05 -23.72
N ARG A 116 -29.84 -12.10 -24.64
CA ARG A 116 -30.69 -10.92 -24.53
C ARG A 116 -31.63 -10.84 -25.77
N GLY A 117 -32.93 -10.78 -25.55
CA GLY A 117 -33.88 -10.71 -26.67
C GLY A 117 -33.75 -11.87 -27.68
N GLY A 118 -33.43 -13.09 -27.20
CA GLY A 118 -33.25 -14.26 -28.05
C GLY A 118 -31.95 -14.31 -28.82
N LYS A 119 -31.00 -13.36 -28.59
CA LYS A 119 -29.71 -13.30 -29.28
C LYS A 119 -28.55 -13.48 -28.29
N ASN A 120 -27.52 -14.19 -28.73
CA ASN A 120 -26.24 -14.29 -28.01
C ASN A 120 -25.55 -12.92 -27.96
N THR A 121 -25.22 -12.46 -26.73
CA THR A 121 -24.57 -11.16 -26.50
C THR A 121 -23.44 -11.35 -25.50
N PHE A 122 -22.31 -10.70 -25.72
CA PHE A 122 -21.23 -10.65 -24.73
C PHE A 122 -21.55 -9.64 -23.64
N SER A 123 -21.37 -10.07 -22.38
CA SER A 123 -21.51 -9.22 -21.21
C SER A 123 -20.13 -8.77 -20.73
N ASP A 124 -19.97 -7.47 -20.44
CA ASP A 124 -18.76 -6.91 -19.88
C ASP A 124 -18.77 -6.89 -18.34
N GLY A 125 -19.92 -7.06 -17.72
CA GLY A 125 -20.08 -7.03 -16.27
C GLY A 125 -19.73 -8.33 -15.57
N ILE A 126 -19.69 -8.28 -14.24
CA ILE A 126 -19.62 -9.47 -13.39
C ILE A 126 -21.02 -10.07 -13.27
N TYR A 127 -21.14 -11.37 -13.53
CA TYR A 127 -22.40 -12.08 -13.38
C TYR A 127 -22.68 -12.32 -11.88
N ASP A 128 -23.76 -11.77 -11.35
CA ASP A 128 -24.06 -11.73 -9.91
C ASP A 128 -24.09 -13.13 -9.25
N GLU A 129 -24.55 -14.16 -9.99
CA GLU A 129 -24.60 -15.53 -9.48
C GLU A 129 -23.22 -16.07 -9.11
N LEU A 130 -22.15 -15.62 -9.81
CA LEU A 130 -20.77 -16.04 -9.53
C LEU A 130 -20.23 -15.47 -8.22
N ILE A 131 -20.84 -14.41 -7.68
CA ILE A 131 -20.33 -13.67 -6.51
C ILE A 131 -21.34 -13.58 -5.35
N ARG A 132 -22.35 -14.48 -5.34
CA ARG A 132 -23.39 -14.48 -4.29
C ARG A 132 -22.84 -14.65 -2.89
N THR A 133 -21.89 -15.56 -2.72
CA THR A 133 -21.30 -15.89 -1.41
C THR A 133 -20.00 -15.17 -1.17
N LYS A 134 -19.63 -14.96 0.10
CA LYS A 134 -18.35 -14.30 0.48
C LYS A 134 -17.14 -15.07 -0.05
N CYS A 135 -17.16 -16.41 -0.02
CA CYS A 135 -16.07 -17.24 -0.54
C CYS A 135 -15.93 -17.12 -2.07
N CYS A 136 -17.06 -17.08 -2.82
CA CYS A 136 -17.01 -16.84 -4.26
C CYS A 136 -16.48 -15.44 -4.62
N ARG A 137 -16.84 -14.40 -3.84
CA ARG A 137 -16.27 -13.04 -4.03
C ARG A 137 -14.76 -13.03 -3.84
N LYS A 138 -14.24 -13.73 -2.82
CA LYS A 138 -12.79 -13.88 -2.60
C LYS A 138 -12.12 -14.58 -3.78
N ALA A 139 -12.69 -15.67 -4.24
CA ALA A 139 -12.19 -16.46 -5.38
C ALA A 139 -12.21 -15.62 -6.68
N TYR A 140 -13.31 -14.91 -6.96
CA TYR A 140 -13.41 -14.04 -8.13
C TYR A 140 -12.36 -12.92 -8.10
N LEU A 141 -12.17 -12.25 -6.93
CA LEU A 141 -11.16 -11.20 -6.75
C LEU A 141 -9.74 -11.76 -6.96
N ARG A 142 -9.44 -12.97 -6.44
CA ARG A 142 -8.18 -13.66 -6.69
C ARG A 142 -7.97 -13.91 -8.18
N GLY A 143 -8.99 -14.41 -8.88
CA GLY A 143 -8.95 -14.61 -10.33
C GLY A 143 -8.67 -13.32 -11.10
N ALA A 144 -9.37 -12.25 -10.79
CA ALA A 144 -9.17 -10.94 -11.40
C ALA A 144 -7.73 -10.42 -11.18
N PHE A 145 -7.20 -10.55 -9.96
CA PHE A 145 -5.83 -10.15 -9.64
C PHE A 145 -4.79 -11.03 -10.36
N LEU A 146 -4.97 -12.34 -10.39
CA LEU A 146 -4.08 -13.24 -11.15
C LEU A 146 -4.05 -12.89 -12.63
N GLY A 147 -5.17 -12.43 -13.18
CA GLY A 147 -5.30 -11.99 -14.59
C GLY A 147 -4.55 -10.67 -14.85
N ALA A 148 -5.02 -9.59 -14.28
CA ALA A 148 -4.57 -8.24 -14.60
C ALA A 148 -4.11 -7.41 -13.40
N GLY A 149 -3.89 -8.05 -12.24
CA GLY A 149 -3.46 -7.36 -11.02
C GLY A 149 -1.98 -7.01 -11.04
N THR A 150 -1.66 -5.90 -10.40
CA THR A 150 -0.31 -5.45 -10.07
C THR A 150 -0.25 -4.99 -8.63
N ILE A 151 0.91 -5.17 -7.99
CA ILE A 151 1.16 -4.72 -6.63
C ILE A 151 2.63 -4.32 -6.51
N ASN A 152 2.89 -3.24 -5.79
CA ASN A 152 4.25 -2.80 -5.52
C ASN A 152 4.82 -3.49 -4.29
N ASN A 153 6.15 -3.59 -4.25
CA ASN A 153 6.85 -4.02 -3.05
C ASN A 153 6.55 -3.03 -1.90
N PRO A 154 6.11 -3.50 -0.70
CA PRO A 154 5.75 -2.66 0.43
C PRO A 154 6.90 -1.79 0.94
N GLU A 155 8.16 -2.15 0.69
CA GLU A 155 9.32 -1.34 1.05
C GLU A 155 9.45 -0.08 0.18
N SER A 156 9.01 -0.13 -1.09
CA SER A 156 9.14 0.99 -2.02
C SER A 156 7.92 1.91 -1.98
N SER A 157 6.74 1.40 -2.29
CA SER A 157 5.51 2.20 -2.34
C SER A 157 4.27 1.33 -2.19
N HIS A 158 3.16 1.93 -1.77
CA HIS A 158 1.90 1.25 -1.56
C HIS A 158 0.97 1.50 -2.75
N HIS A 159 0.84 0.52 -3.62
CA HIS A 159 -0.06 0.56 -4.76
C HIS A 159 -0.49 -0.84 -5.15
N PHE A 160 -1.79 -1.06 -5.19
CA PHE A 160 -2.45 -2.25 -5.69
C PHE A 160 -3.42 -1.81 -6.78
N GLU A 161 -3.41 -2.47 -7.94
CA GLU A 161 -4.28 -2.11 -9.06
C GLU A 161 -4.64 -3.36 -9.87
N ILE A 162 -5.91 -3.45 -10.29
CA ILE A 162 -6.37 -4.41 -11.30
C ILE A 162 -6.88 -3.60 -12.49
N THR A 163 -6.35 -3.85 -13.68
CA THR A 163 -6.66 -3.11 -14.90
C THR A 163 -7.67 -3.84 -15.79
N THR A 164 -8.49 -3.09 -16.51
CA THR A 164 -9.44 -3.61 -17.49
C THR A 164 -9.69 -2.59 -18.60
N SER A 165 -10.07 -3.04 -19.79
CA SER A 165 -10.51 -2.16 -20.89
C SER A 165 -11.97 -1.70 -20.75
N SER A 166 -12.80 -2.42 -19.97
CA SER A 166 -14.23 -2.15 -19.80
C SER A 166 -14.51 -1.32 -18.55
N GLU A 167 -15.27 -0.23 -18.71
CA GLU A 167 -15.76 0.59 -17.61
C GLU A 167 -16.75 -0.20 -16.72
N VAL A 168 -17.58 -1.03 -17.33
CA VAL A 168 -18.55 -1.86 -16.61
C VAL A 168 -17.82 -2.84 -15.70
N SER A 169 -16.83 -3.56 -16.24
CA SER A 169 -15.98 -4.47 -15.44
C SER A 169 -15.29 -3.72 -14.28
N ALA A 170 -14.79 -2.50 -14.50
CA ALA A 170 -14.16 -1.71 -13.45
C ALA A 170 -15.13 -1.30 -12.34
N ARG A 171 -16.35 -0.86 -12.70
CA ARG A 171 -17.38 -0.49 -11.74
C ARG A 171 -17.82 -1.69 -10.89
N ASP A 172 -18.05 -2.83 -11.54
CA ASP A 172 -18.47 -4.05 -10.86
C ASP A 172 -17.37 -4.61 -9.95
N LEU A 173 -16.10 -4.62 -10.40
CA LEU A 173 -14.97 -5.03 -9.57
C LEU A 173 -14.80 -4.12 -8.35
N ARG A 174 -14.92 -2.78 -8.53
CA ARG A 174 -14.91 -1.85 -7.39
C ARG A 174 -16.02 -2.16 -6.41
N ARG A 175 -17.27 -2.38 -6.91
CA ARG A 175 -18.42 -2.76 -6.07
C ARG A 175 -18.13 -4.05 -5.30
N LEU A 176 -17.59 -5.07 -5.97
CA LEU A 176 -17.21 -6.34 -5.35
C LEU A 176 -16.16 -6.12 -4.25
N MET A 177 -15.08 -5.41 -4.53
CA MET A 177 -14.03 -5.12 -3.54
C MET A 177 -14.60 -4.39 -2.32
N ASN A 178 -15.46 -3.40 -2.53
CA ASN A 178 -16.07 -2.60 -1.46
C ASN A 178 -17.17 -3.35 -0.67
N THR A 179 -17.46 -4.63 -0.98
CA THR A 179 -18.27 -5.49 -0.12
C THR A 179 -17.50 -6.06 1.06
N PHE A 180 -16.17 -5.98 1.05
CA PHE A 180 -15.33 -6.38 2.17
C PHE A 180 -15.16 -5.20 3.12
N VAL A 181 -15.16 -5.51 4.42
CA VAL A 181 -15.02 -4.51 5.49
C VAL A 181 -13.70 -3.77 5.31
N ASP A 182 -13.72 -2.46 5.51
CA ASP A 182 -12.57 -1.56 5.47
C ASP A 182 -11.85 -1.45 4.10
N ILE A 183 -12.38 -2.07 3.04
CA ILE A 183 -11.85 -1.90 1.68
C ILE A 183 -12.60 -0.79 0.96
N ASN A 184 -11.87 0.22 0.49
CA ASN A 184 -12.41 1.35 -0.28
C ASN A 184 -11.64 1.52 -1.60
N ALA A 185 -11.88 0.62 -2.54
CA ALA A 185 -11.30 0.66 -3.86
C ALA A 185 -11.86 1.82 -4.69
N ARG A 186 -10.99 2.44 -5.50
CA ARG A 186 -11.31 3.55 -6.38
C ARG A 186 -11.04 3.19 -7.84
N ILE A 187 -11.66 3.91 -8.75
CA ILE A 187 -11.43 3.74 -10.19
C ILE A 187 -10.64 4.94 -10.69
N VAL A 188 -9.70 4.68 -11.59
CA VAL A 188 -9.01 5.68 -12.39
C VAL A 188 -9.15 5.33 -13.87
N GLN A 189 -9.53 6.31 -14.69
CA GLN A 189 -9.52 6.19 -16.13
C GLN A 189 -8.12 6.49 -16.67
N ARG A 190 -7.65 5.66 -17.59
CA ARG A 190 -6.35 5.80 -18.26
C ARG A 190 -6.55 5.85 -19.77
N LYS A 191 -5.51 6.17 -20.53
CA LYS A 191 -5.56 6.18 -22.02
C LYS A 191 -5.94 4.80 -22.61
N SER A 192 -5.58 3.72 -21.93
CA SER A 192 -5.78 2.32 -22.39
C SER A 192 -6.86 1.54 -21.63
N GLY A 193 -7.73 2.22 -20.85
CA GLY A 193 -8.78 1.57 -20.07
C GLY A 193 -8.92 2.11 -18.65
N TYR A 194 -9.27 1.25 -17.72
CA TYR A 194 -9.61 1.60 -16.34
C TYR A 194 -8.75 0.80 -15.37
N GLY A 195 -8.36 1.42 -14.25
CA GLY A 195 -7.70 0.76 -13.12
C GLY A 195 -8.57 0.82 -11.87
N VAL A 196 -8.80 -0.31 -11.24
CA VAL A 196 -9.40 -0.39 -9.88
C VAL A 196 -8.26 -0.52 -8.89
N TYR A 197 -8.10 0.44 -7.97
CA TYR A 197 -6.89 0.55 -7.17
C TYR A 197 -7.12 0.83 -5.68
N LEU A 198 -6.11 0.48 -4.88
CA LEU A 198 -5.94 0.81 -3.47
C LEU A 198 -4.60 1.52 -3.27
N LYS A 199 -4.54 2.46 -2.33
CA LYS A 199 -3.31 3.17 -1.92
C LYS A 199 -3.02 3.06 -0.43
N ALA A 200 -4.04 2.85 0.39
CA ALA A 200 -3.86 2.66 1.82
C ALA A 200 -3.21 1.29 2.08
N ARG A 201 -2.10 1.30 2.78
CA ARG A 201 -1.27 0.11 3.02
C ARG A 201 -2.02 -0.98 3.78
N GLU A 202 -2.85 -0.60 4.74
CA GLU A 202 -3.70 -1.50 5.52
C GLU A 202 -4.72 -2.20 4.59
N GLN A 203 -5.40 -1.45 3.73
CA GLN A 203 -6.37 -2.01 2.77
C GLN A 203 -5.72 -2.96 1.75
N ILE A 204 -4.48 -2.68 1.35
CA ILE A 204 -3.72 -3.57 0.47
C ILE A 204 -3.40 -4.89 1.21
N ALA A 205 -2.92 -4.80 2.45
CA ALA A 205 -2.65 -5.97 3.28
C ALA A 205 -3.92 -6.82 3.47
N ASP A 206 -5.03 -6.20 3.85
CA ASP A 206 -6.32 -6.90 4.04
C ASP A 206 -6.80 -7.55 2.72
N THR A 207 -6.62 -6.89 1.60
CA THR A 207 -6.96 -7.45 0.28
C THR A 207 -6.12 -8.69 -0.04
N LEU A 208 -4.84 -8.70 0.30
CA LEU A 208 -3.97 -9.87 0.16
C LEU A 208 -4.46 -11.03 1.04
N ALA A 209 -4.81 -10.75 2.29
CA ALA A 209 -5.39 -11.76 3.21
C ALA A 209 -6.73 -12.30 2.68
N ILE A 210 -7.61 -11.43 2.16
CA ILE A 210 -8.90 -11.81 1.56
C ILE A 210 -8.68 -12.76 0.37
N MET A 211 -7.67 -12.52 -0.46
CA MET A 211 -7.35 -13.38 -1.61
C MET A 211 -6.64 -14.67 -1.20
N GLY A 212 -6.03 -14.73 -0.01
CA GLY A 212 -5.29 -15.89 0.50
C GLY A 212 -3.78 -15.82 0.29
N ALA A 213 -3.21 -14.65 0.00
CA ALA A 213 -1.77 -14.41 -0.10
C ALA A 213 -1.18 -14.14 1.29
N SER A 214 -1.00 -15.18 2.08
CA SER A 214 -0.57 -15.05 3.48
C SER A 214 0.84 -14.50 3.62
N GLN A 215 1.79 -14.95 2.80
CA GLN A 215 3.17 -14.46 2.83
C GLN A 215 3.22 -12.97 2.45
N ALA A 216 2.59 -12.60 1.33
CA ALA A 216 2.53 -11.22 0.91
C ALA A 216 1.80 -10.31 1.93
N TYR A 217 0.80 -10.83 2.63
CA TYR A 217 0.16 -10.13 3.75
C TYR A 217 1.14 -9.85 4.89
N PHE A 218 1.91 -10.86 5.33
CA PHE A 218 2.90 -10.67 6.39
C PHE A 218 4.02 -9.71 5.97
N ASP A 219 4.51 -9.79 4.74
CA ASP A 219 5.51 -8.85 4.21
C ASP A 219 4.99 -7.39 4.28
N TYR A 220 3.71 -7.18 3.97
CA TYR A 220 3.07 -5.86 4.12
C TYR A 220 2.96 -5.42 5.56
N GLN A 221 2.55 -6.32 6.48
CA GLN A 221 2.43 -6.00 7.91
C GLN A 221 3.80 -5.64 8.51
N ASP A 222 4.83 -6.42 8.21
CA ASP A 222 6.18 -6.16 8.68
C ASP A 222 6.73 -4.81 8.17
N ALA A 223 6.47 -4.49 6.90
CA ALA A 223 6.86 -3.20 6.33
C ALA A 223 6.10 -2.03 6.98
N ILE A 224 4.81 -2.20 7.30
CA ILE A 224 4.01 -1.21 8.02
C ILE A 224 4.61 -0.94 9.40
N ILE A 225 4.84 -1.98 10.19
CA ILE A 225 5.37 -1.88 11.55
C ILE A 225 6.74 -1.19 11.54
N ARG A 226 7.65 -1.61 10.66
CA ARG A 226 8.98 -1.02 10.54
C ARG A 226 8.93 0.46 10.18
N LYS A 227 8.13 0.85 9.18
CA LYS A 227 8.00 2.24 8.75
C LYS A 227 7.39 3.12 9.85
N ASP A 228 6.43 2.60 10.60
CA ASP A 228 5.82 3.34 11.72
C ASP A 228 6.82 3.53 12.86
N ALA A 229 7.58 2.50 13.23
CA ALA A 229 8.63 2.60 14.23
C ALA A 229 9.71 3.62 13.82
N MET A 230 10.17 3.57 12.57
CA MET A 230 11.15 4.53 12.04
C MET A 230 10.60 5.97 12.01
N SER A 231 9.32 6.15 11.65
CA SER A 231 8.67 7.46 11.64
C SER A 231 8.54 8.03 13.07
N ALA A 232 8.20 7.19 14.05
CA ALA A 232 8.13 7.58 15.45
C ALA A 232 9.52 8.00 15.99
N ALA A 233 10.56 7.21 15.70
CA ALA A 233 11.94 7.52 16.10
C ALA A 233 12.41 8.86 15.52
N ARG A 234 12.19 9.11 14.23
CA ARG A 234 12.54 10.39 13.58
C ARG A 234 11.80 11.59 14.19
N LYS A 235 10.53 11.42 14.58
CA LYS A 235 9.78 12.49 15.26
C LYS A 235 10.38 12.84 16.61
N ILE A 236 10.80 11.84 17.40
CA ILE A 236 11.46 12.05 18.70
C ILE A 236 12.77 12.80 18.47
N GLU A 237 13.62 12.32 17.58
CA GLU A 237 14.89 12.97 17.25
C GLU A 237 14.71 14.44 16.81
N GLN A 238 13.72 14.70 15.96
CA GLN A 238 13.41 16.07 15.52
C GLN A 238 12.94 16.96 16.67
N LEU A 239 12.14 16.42 17.60
CA LEU A 239 11.71 17.17 18.80
C LEU A 239 12.90 17.49 19.70
N ASP A 240 13.83 16.55 19.88
CA ASP A 240 15.04 16.76 20.70
C ASP A 240 15.96 17.82 20.09
N LEU A 241 16.17 17.80 18.76
CA LEU A 241 16.92 18.83 18.06
C LEU A 241 16.30 20.22 18.21
N VAL A 242 14.99 20.34 18.03
CA VAL A 242 14.27 21.62 18.20
C VAL A 242 14.34 22.12 19.66
N ASN A 243 14.25 21.21 20.62
CA ASN A 243 14.36 21.56 22.05
C ASN A 243 15.78 22.01 22.41
N MET A 244 16.81 21.35 21.86
CA MET A 244 18.20 21.72 22.05
C MET A 244 18.50 23.10 21.44
N ASP A 245 18.06 23.36 20.22
CA ASP A 245 18.20 24.67 19.56
C ASP A 245 17.54 25.81 20.37
N LYS A 246 16.32 25.59 20.85
CA LYS A 246 15.65 26.54 21.75
C LYS A 246 16.43 26.79 23.05
N ALA A 247 17.04 25.74 23.61
CA ALA A 247 17.84 25.86 24.83
C ALA A 247 19.12 26.68 24.61
N ILE A 248 19.81 26.45 23.48
CA ILE A 248 21.01 27.20 23.08
C ILE A 248 20.65 28.69 22.89
N HIS A 249 19.63 28.99 22.11
CA HIS A 249 19.19 30.37 21.90
C HIS A 249 18.71 31.08 23.21
N ALA A 250 18.13 30.31 24.13
CA ALA A 250 17.74 30.86 25.44
C ALA A 250 18.98 31.15 26.27
N ALA A 251 19.96 30.27 26.32
CA ALA A 251 21.22 30.46 27.05
C ALA A 251 22.00 31.66 26.52
N GLU A 252 22.08 31.82 25.23
CA GLU A 252 22.75 32.94 24.58
C GLU A 252 22.07 34.29 24.94
N ARG A 253 20.74 34.36 24.84
CA ARG A 253 20.00 35.56 25.27
C ARG A 253 20.21 35.88 26.76
N GLN A 254 20.21 34.86 27.62
CA GLN A 254 20.47 35.03 29.06
C GLN A 254 21.87 35.58 29.30
N ARG A 255 22.88 35.10 28.59
CA ARG A 255 24.27 35.58 28.66
C ARG A 255 24.33 37.07 28.25
N GLN A 256 23.76 37.42 27.13
CA GLN A 256 23.72 38.81 26.62
C GLN A 256 23.01 39.76 27.60
N ASP A 257 21.89 39.33 28.21
CA ASP A 257 21.18 40.12 29.22
C ASP A 257 22.06 40.35 30.45
N ILE A 258 22.78 39.33 30.94
CA ILE A 258 23.69 39.43 32.08
C ILE A 258 24.89 40.34 31.74
N GLU A 259 25.50 40.21 30.59
CA GLU A 259 26.60 41.08 30.12
C GLU A 259 26.17 42.53 30.01
N ARG A 260 24.94 42.80 29.55
CA ARG A 260 24.37 44.15 29.51
C ARG A 260 24.24 44.77 30.88
N ILE A 261 23.77 44.02 31.88
CA ILE A 261 23.70 44.47 33.25
C ILE A 261 25.10 44.73 33.82
N ALA A 262 26.04 43.79 33.60
CA ALA A 262 27.42 43.95 34.07
C ALA A 262 28.10 45.21 33.52
N ALA A 263 27.88 45.50 32.21
CA ALA A 263 28.46 46.68 31.56
C ALA A 263 27.85 48.04 32.03
N LYS A 264 26.53 48.07 32.33
CA LYS A 264 25.83 49.30 32.67
C LYS A 264 25.81 49.65 34.18
N GLN A 265 25.65 48.65 35.04
CA GLN A 265 25.41 48.85 36.46
C GLN A 265 26.30 47.98 37.37
N GLY A 266 27.07 47.04 36.79
CA GLY A 266 27.78 46.02 37.54
C GLY A 266 26.86 44.91 38.07
N LEU A 267 27.40 43.69 38.24
CA LEU A 267 26.65 42.54 38.78
C LEU A 267 26.28 42.72 40.27
N GLU A 268 26.94 43.66 40.98
CA GLU A 268 26.66 44.05 42.36
C GLU A 268 25.30 44.69 42.55
N SER A 269 24.72 45.24 41.48
CA SER A 269 23.35 45.80 41.46
C SER A 269 22.27 44.73 41.62
N LEU A 270 22.60 43.47 41.31
CA LEU A 270 21.70 42.33 41.46
C LEU A 270 21.61 41.87 42.93
N SER A 271 20.44 41.38 43.35
CA SER A 271 20.32 40.69 44.62
C SER A 271 21.24 39.48 44.70
N PRO A 272 21.73 39.06 45.90
CA PRO A 272 22.68 37.95 46.03
C PRO A 272 22.26 36.67 45.27
N LYS A 273 20.95 36.35 45.34
CA LYS A 273 20.38 35.15 44.65
C LYS A 273 20.39 35.26 43.13
N LEU A 274 20.24 36.46 42.58
CA LEU A 274 20.29 36.69 41.13
C LEU A 274 21.74 36.81 40.65
N ARG A 275 22.63 37.36 41.47
CA ARG A 275 24.04 37.44 41.14
C ARG A 275 24.71 36.07 41.03
N GLU A 276 24.40 35.16 41.97
CA GLU A 276 24.90 33.79 41.97
C GLU A 276 24.58 33.11 40.66
N ILE A 277 23.32 33.10 40.22
CA ILE A 277 22.93 32.44 38.94
C ILE A 277 23.49 33.17 37.71
N ALA A 278 23.65 34.48 37.76
CA ALA A 278 24.26 35.26 36.69
C ALA A 278 25.74 34.84 36.48
N ILE A 279 26.52 34.73 37.54
CA ILE A 279 27.91 34.29 37.50
C ILE A 279 27.97 32.85 36.97
N LEU A 280 27.20 31.94 37.54
CA LEU A 280 27.16 30.53 37.07
C LEU A 280 26.82 30.40 35.59
N ARG A 281 25.89 31.23 35.07
CA ARG A 281 25.55 31.22 33.63
C ARG A 281 26.69 31.75 32.75
N LEU A 282 27.43 32.75 33.18
CA LEU A 282 28.59 33.25 32.43
C LEU A 282 29.75 32.24 32.42
N GLU A 283 29.99 31.59 33.54
CA GLU A 283 31.06 30.57 33.68
C GLU A 283 30.70 29.28 32.94
N ASN A 284 29.41 28.98 32.77
CA ASN A 284 28.92 27.74 32.20
C ASN A 284 27.86 28.03 31.10
N PRO A 285 28.25 28.60 29.94
CA PRO A 285 27.34 29.05 28.91
C PRO A 285 26.54 27.90 28.24
N ASP A 286 27.14 26.72 28.19
CA ASP A 286 26.58 25.56 27.47
C ASP A 286 25.70 24.66 28.36
N LEU A 287 25.70 24.89 29.69
CA LEU A 287 24.94 24.06 30.59
C LEU A 287 23.43 24.34 30.50
N GLY A 288 22.63 23.27 30.47
CA GLY A 288 21.17 23.35 30.57
C GLY A 288 20.72 23.91 31.93
N ILE A 289 19.51 24.47 32.01
CA ILE A 289 18.94 25.10 33.21
C ILE A 289 18.96 24.15 34.43
N GLU A 290 18.72 22.85 34.22
CA GLU A 290 18.69 21.85 35.28
C GLU A 290 20.09 21.63 35.87
N ALA A 291 21.12 21.49 35.02
CA ALA A 291 22.50 21.35 35.44
C ALA A 291 23.01 22.59 36.17
N LEU A 292 22.65 23.80 35.69
CA LEU A 292 22.92 25.05 36.42
C LEU A 292 22.29 25.07 37.82
N GLY A 293 21.09 24.53 37.96
CA GLY A 293 20.41 24.45 39.26
C GLY A 293 21.14 23.57 40.27
N GLN A 294 21.78 22.50 39.79
CA GLN A 294 22.58 21.60 40.65
C GLN A 294 23.87 22.25 41.15
N LEU A 295 24.42 23.23 40.42
CA LEU A 295 25.62 23.99 40.84
C LEU A 295 25.33 25.07 41.88
N MET A 296 24.08 25.36 42.14
CA MET A 296 23.69 26.37 43.14
C MET A 296 23.72 25.84 44.60
N SER A 297 23.96 26.71 45.55
CA SER A 297 23.99 26.35 46.97
C SER A 297 22.95 27.13 47.79
N PRO A 298 21.86 26.48 48.27
CA PRO A 298 21.48 25.09 48.02
C PRO A 298 20.99 24.85 46.55
N PRO A 299 21.01 23.58 46.07
CA PRO A 299 20.55 23.24 44.73
C PRO A 299 19.13 23.72 44.42
N LEU A 300 18.90 24.19 43.19
CA LEU A 300 17.64 24.80 42.79
C LEU A 300 16.97 23.98 41.68
N SER A 301 15.66 23.86 41.75
CA SER A 301 14.89 23.19 40.68
C SER A 301 14.94 23.96 39.35
N LYS A 302 14.71 23.26 38.23
CA LYS A 302 14.62 23.85 36.88
C LYS A 302 13.69 25.07 36.83
N SER A 303 12.53 25.02 37.49
CA SER A 303 11.58 26.14 37.57
C SER A 303 12.14 27.32 38.38
N GLY A 304 12.87 27.05 39.45
CA GLY A 304 13.54 28.06 40.26
C GLY A 304 14.61 28.82 39.49
N VAL A 305 15.48 28.07 38.77
CA VAL A 305 16.50 28.67 37.91
C VAL A 305 15.87 29.51 36.80
N ASN A 306 14.85 28.99 36.14
CA ASN A 306 14.17 29.70 35.06
C ASN A 306 13.52 31.01 35.54
N ASN A 307 12.90 31.01 36.70
CA ASN A 307 12.33 32.20 37.29
C ASN A 307 13.39 33.28 37.62
N ARG A 308 14.56 32.87 38.13
CA ARG A 308 15.65 33.82 38.43
C ARG A 308 16.23 34.40 37.13
N LEU A 309 16.51 33.57 36.10
CA LEU A 309 17.02 34.03 34.79
C LEU A 309 16.01 34.95 34.10
N ARG A 310 14.71 34.63 34.14
CA ARG A 310 13.65 35.52 33.61
C ARG A 310 13.67 36.89 34.30
N ARG A 311 13.84 36.95 35.65
CA ARG A 311 13.91 38.20 36.38
C ARG A 311 15.16 39.03 36.03
N ILE A 312 16.30 38.37 35.75
CA ILE A 312 17.49 39.03 35.20
C ILE A 312 17.19 39.64 33.83
N SER A 313 16.52 38.91 32.92
CA SER A 313 16.14 39.41 31.62
C SER A 313 15.14 40.59 31.69
N GLU A 314 14.25 40.61 32.69
CA GLU A 314 13.35 41.74 32.94
C GLU A 314 14.12 43.01 33.40
N ILE A 315 15.13 42.85 34.26
CA ILE A 315 16.05 43.95 34.66
C ILE A 315 16.84 44.45 33.45
N ALA A 316 17.40 43.56 32.63
CA ALA A 316 18.17 43.94 31.45
C ALA A 316 17.36 44.71 30.40
N LYS A 317 16.05 44.44 30.29
CA LYS A 317 15.15 45.19 29.39
C LYS A 317 14.85 46.61 29.86
N GLY A 318 14.97 46.88 31.15
CA GLY A 318 14.78 48.22 31.75
C GLY A 318 16.00 49.11 31.66
N LEU A 319 17.11 48.59 31.13
CA LEU A 319 18.39 49.28 30.91
C LEU A 319 18.58 49.66 29.46
#